data_c7eea2da41c95970c90684f1ec4e5776
#
_entry.id   c7eea2da41c95970c90684f1ec4e5776
#
_cell.length_a   1.000
_cell.length_b   1.000
_cell.length_c   1.000
_cell.angle_alpha   90.00
_cell.angle_beta   90.00
_cell.angle_gamma   90.00
#
_symmetry.space_group_name_H-M   'P 1'
#
loop_
_entity.id
_entity.type
_entity.pdbx_description
1 polymer ?
#
loop_
_entity_poly.entity_id
_entity_poly.type
_entity_poly.pdbx_seq_one_letter_code
_entity_poly.pdbx_strand_id
1 'polypeptide(L)'
;MTCHLRRAEPDDREFARELTCRNMLRYYIERDLLWQDEAFDVAWNGRDNWLIILDEVLLGFFSLSRDRRALYIRELQITEAFRRQGAGSWAIDQVIAMARTEGLPALRLTVFKNNPAQSLYKRKGLIRCGEDECFLRMQLDFGTPVL
;
A
#
# COMPACT_ATOMS: atom_id res chain seq x y z
N MET A 1 6.79 -14.29 -13.86
CA MET A 1 6.92 -14.08 -12.40
C MET A 1 5.67 -14.63 -11.72
N THR A 2 5.84 -15.57 -10.80
CA THR A 2 4.73 -16.23 -10.13
C THR A 2 4.61 -15.74 -8.70
N CYS A 3 3.97 -14.57 -8.54
CA CYS A 3 3.70 -14.01 -7.23
C CYS A 3 2.43 -14.59 -6.63
N HIS A 4 2.40 -14.69 -5.32
CA HIS A 4 1.16 -14.99 -4.61
C HIS A 4 1.11 -14.20 -3.30
N LEU A 5 -0.09 -14.10 -2.73
CA LEU A 5 -0.33 -13.43 -1.47
C LEU A 5 -0.46 -14.44 -0.34
N ARG A 6 0.07 -14.07 0.81
CA ARG A 6 -0.15 -14.81 2.05
C ARG A 6 -0.57 -13.83 3.14
N ARG A 7 -1.57 -14.18 3.94
CA ARG A 7 -1.92 -13.35 5.10
C ARG A 7 -0.73 -13.28 6.04
N ALA A 8 -0.50 -12.08 6.59
CA ALA A 8 0.58 -11.88 7.53
C ALA A 8 0.29 -12.61 8.85
N GLU A 9 1.34 -13.13 9.44
CA GLU A 9 1.36 -13.70 10.78
C GLU A 9 2.05 -12.72 11.73
N PRO A 10 1.90 -12.87 13.05
CA PRO A 10 2.52 -11.94 14.00
C PRO A 10 4.04 -11.74 13.79
N ASP A 11 4.75 -12.79 13.39
CA ASP A 11 6.19 -12.74 13.16
C ASP A 11 6.57 -11.90 11.94
N ASP A 12 5.64 -11.63 11.04
CA ASP A 12 5.89 -10.84 9.82
C ASP A 12 5.97 -9.33 10.09
N ARG A 13 5.51 -8.87 11.24
CA ARG A 13 5.49 -7.43 11.57
C ARG A 13 6.88 -6.81 11.54
N GLU A 14 7.88 -7.51 12.08
CA GLU A 14 9.24 -7.00 12.12
C GLU A 14 9.79 -6.76 10.72
N PHE A 15 9.62 -7.72 9.81
CA PHE A 15 9.99 -7.56 8.40
C PHE A 15 9.31 -6.34 7.77
N ALA A 16 8.01 -6.22 7.97
CA ALA A 16 7.21 -5.13 7.39
C ALA A 16 7.65 -3.77 7.95
N ARG A 17 7.88 -3.68 9.26
CA ARG A 17 8.34 -2.45 9.92
C ARG A 17 9.70 -2.02 9.42
N GLU A 18 10.66 -2.94 9.36
CA GLU A 18 12.02 -2.64 8.89
C GLU A 18 12.03 -2.22 7.43
N LEU A 19 11.26 -2.90 6.60
CA LEU A 19 11.15 -2.56 5.18
C LEU A 19 10.54 -1.17 5.00
N THR A 20 9.46 -0.88 5.72
CA THR A 20 8.79 0.42 5.62
C THR A 20 9.71 1.54 6.11
N CYS A 21 10.37 1.36 7.24
CA CYS A 21 11.34 2.34 7.73
C CYS A 21 12.43 2.60 6.71
N ARG A 22 13.04 1.54 6.18
CA ARG A 22 14.12 1.65 5.19
C ARG A 22 13.69 2.42 3.95
N ASN A 23 12.50 2.12 3.45
CA ASN A 23 11.99 2.75 2.22
C ASN A 23 11.52 4.18 2.44
N MET A 24 10.99 4.49 3.62
CA MET A 24 10.28 5.75 3.86
C MET A 24 11.05 6.78 4.68
N LEU A 25 12.13 6.37 5.35
CA LEU A 25 12.85 7.25 6.28
C LEU A 25 13.28 8.57 5.64
N ARG A 26 13.75 8.54 4.40
CA ARG A 26 14.16 9.76 3.69
C ARG A 26 13.02 10.77 3.55
N TYR A 27 11.80 10.29 3.31
CA TYR A 27 10.62 11.16 3.18
C TYR A 27 10.26 11.79 4.52
N TYR A 28 10.39 11.02 5.60
CA TYR A 28 10.18 11.52 6.96
C TYR A 28 11.20 12.61 7.31
N ILE A 29 12.48 12.36 7.03
CA ILE A 29 13.56 13.31 7.30
C ILE A 29 13.35 14.61 6.52
N GLU A 30 13.03 14.52 5.23
CA GLU A 30 12.80 15.68 4.36
C GLU A 30 11.64 16.56 4.83
N ARG A 31 10.72 15.99 5.60
CA ARG A 31 9.50 16.68 6.07
C ARG A 31 9.51 16.94 7.56
N ASP A 32 10.65 16.77 8.22
CA ASP A 32 10.77 16.92 9.68
C ASP A 32 9.78 16.06 10.45
N LEU A 33 9.46 14.88 9.92
CA LEU A 33 8.60 13.90 10.58
C LEU A 33 9.46 12.88 11.31
N LEU A 34 9.00 12.44 12.47
CA LEU A 34 9.70 11.46 13.27
C LEU A 34 9.16 10.06 12.97
N TRP A 35 10.05 9.15 12.57
CA TRP A 35 9.71 7.74 12.47
C TRP A 35 9.68 7.12 13.87
N GLN A 36 8.61 6.39 14.18
CA GLN A 36 8.44 5.69 15.46
C GLN A 36 8.01 4.26 15.22
N ASP A 37 8.83 3.30 15.64
CA ASP A 37 8.51 1.87 15.49
C ASP A 37 7.20 1.51 16.18
N GLU A 38 6.97 2.09 17.36
CA GLU A 38 5.75 1.82 18.14
C GLU A 38 4.48 2.25 17.40
N ALA A 39 4.54 3.37 16.69
CA ALA A 39 3.40 3.85 15.91
C ALA A 39 3.09 2.90 14.78
N PHE A 40 4.12 2.36 14.11
CA PHE A 40 3.95 1.35 13.08
C PHE A 40 3.28 0.10 13.67
N ASP A 41 3.78 -0.38 14.80
CA ASP A 41 3.28 -1.60 15.43
C ASP A 41 1.81 -1.50 15.83
N VAL A 42 1.40 -0.36 16.38
CA VAL A 42 0.00 -0.09 16.73
C VAL A 42 -0.88 -0.11 15.48
N ALA A 43 -0.44 0.58 14.42
CA ALA A 43 -1.19 0.62 13.16
C ALA A 43 -1.32 -0.77 12.52
N TRP A 44 -0.24 -1.54 12.52
CA TRP A 44 -0.22 -2.91 11.98
C TRP A 44 -1.31 -3.80 12.59
N ASN A 45 -1.48 -3.73 13.90
CA ASN A 45 -2.45 -4.56 14.61
C ASN A 45 -3.90 -4.32 14.19
N GLY A 46 -4.22 -3.13 13.72
CA GLY A 46 -5.58 -2.77 13.31
C GLY A 46 -5.84 -2.92 11.82
N ARG A 47 -4.89 -3.46 11.07
CA ARG A 47 -4.98 -3.54 9.60
C ARG A 47 -5.04 -4.97 9.10
N ASP A 48 -5.48 -5.11 7.85
CA ASP A 48 -5.48 -6.35 7.10
C ASP A 48 -4.17 -6.43 6.29
N ASN A 49 -3.24 -7.23 6.75
CA ASN A 49 -1.86 -7.26 6.26
C ASN A 49 -1.59 -8.50 5.42
N TRP A 50 -0.95 -8.28 4.25
CA TRP A 50 -0.66 -9.34 3.29
C TRP A 50 0.79 -9.27 2.84
N LEU A 51 1.44 -10.43 2.77
CA LEU A 51 2.78 -10.53 2.22
C LEU A 51 2.72 -10.89 0.75
N ILE A 52 3.65 -10.32 -0.02
CA ILE A 52 3.84 -10.58 -1.45
C ILE A 52 5.04 -11.52 -1.57
N ILE A 53 4.82 -12.71 -2.14
CA ILE A 53 5.81 -13.77 -2.19
C ILE A 53 6.04 -14.19 -3.63
N LEU A 54 7.32 -14.36 -4.00
CA LEU A 54 7.73 -14.92 -5.27
C LEU A 54 8.66 -16.08 -4.98
N ASP A 55 8.25 -17.31 -5.36
CA ASP A 55 9.07 -18.51 -5.20
C ASP A 55 9.70 -18.62 -3.80
N GLU A 56 8.86 -18.48 -2.77
CA GLU A 56 9.23 -18.53 -1.35
C GLU A 56 10.06 -17.33 -0.84
N VAL A 57 10.29 -16.33 -1.69
CA VAL A 57 11.02 -15.12 -1.31
C VAL A 57 10.04 -14.01 -0.99
N LEU A 58 10.23 -13.35 0.15
CA LEU A 58 9.43 -12.18 0.52
C LEU A 58 9.83 -10.98 -0.33
N LEU A 59 8.94 -10.51 -1.20
CA LEU A 59 9.16 -9.33 -2.02
C LEU A 59 8.71 -8.04 -1.34
N GLY A 60 7.74 -8.12 -0.46
CA GLY A 60 7.16 -6.95 0.17
C GLY A 60 5.83 -7.28 0.85
N PHE A 61 5.07 -6.24 1.12
CA PHE A 61 3.77 -6.40 1.78
C PHE A 61 2.85 -5.23 1.46
N PHE A 62 1.58 -5.40 1.74
CA PHE A 62 0.66 -4.27 1.82
C PHE A 62 -0.27 -4.41 3.02
N SER A 63 -0.74 -3.27 3.51
CA SER A 63 -1.67 -3.15 4.62
C SER A 63 -2.93 -2.44 4.16
N LEU A 64 -4.07 -2.99 4.51
CA LEU A 64 -5.37 -2.48 4.09
C LEU A 64 -6.24 -2.15 5.30
N SER A 65 -7.12 -1.20 5.12
CA SER A 65 -8.27 -0.99 5.97
C SER A 65 -9.47 -0.66 5.08
N ARG A 66 -10.67 -0.71 5.63
CA ARG A 66 -11.87 -0.44 4.83
C ARG A 66 -13.00 0.13 5.68
N ASP A 67 -13.83 0.89 5.01
CA ASP A 67 -15.11 1.34 5.52
C ASP A 67 -16.15 1.18 4.40
N ARG A 68 -17.32 1.76 4.55
CA ARG A 68 -18.36 1.65 3.52
C ARG A 68 -18.04 2.42 2.24
N ARG A 69 -17.10 3.35 2.28
CA ARG A 69 -16.76 4.24 1.17
C ARG A 69 -15.66 3.69 0.28
N ALA A 70 -14.72 2.94 0.87
CA ALA A 70 -13.53 2.54 0.12
C ALA A 70 -12.75 1.43 0.79
N LEU A 71 -11.91 0.78 -0.02
CA LEU A 71 -10.77 0.03 0.45
C LEU A 71 -9.58 0.99 0.45
N TYR A 72 -8.82 1.02 1.56
CA TYR A 72 -7.68 1.93 1.73
C TYR A 72 -6.39 1.13 1.74
N ILE A 73 -5.45 1.52 0.87
CA ILE A 73 -4.08 1.02 0.98
C ILE A 73 -3.37 1.91 1.98
N ARG A 74 -3.01 1.34 3.13
CA ARG A 74 -2.30 2.06 4.20
C ARG A 74 -0.80 1.97 4.05
N GLU A 75 -0.29 0.85 3.51
CA GLU A 75 1.10 0.63 3.17
C GLU A 75 1.18 -0.25 1.93
N LEU A 76 2.15 0.02 1.08
CA LEU A 76 2.59 -0.86 0.00
C LEU A 76 4.09 -0.67 -0.13
N GLN A 77 4.85 -1.70 0.25
CA GLN A 77 6.31 -1.63 0.26
C GLN A 77 6.89 -2.85 -0.46
N ILE A 78 7.82 -2.59 -1.36
CA ILE A 78 8.57 -3.63 -2.09
C ILE A 78 10.04 -3.51 -1.71
N THR A 79 10.72 -4.64 -1.53
CA THR A 79 12.15 -4.66 -1.25
C THR A 79 12.91 -4.06 -2.44
N GLU A 80 13.97 -3.33 -2.18
CA GLU A 80 14.74 -2.63 -3.21
C GLU A 80 15.20 -3.56 -4.33
N ALA A 81 15.66 -4.78 -3.97
CA ALA A 81 16.15 -5.76 -4.93
C ALA A 81 15.11 -6.16 -5.98
N PHE A 82 13.82 -6.02 -5.67
CA PHE A 82 12.73 -6.46 -6.55
C PHE A 82 11.89 -5.32 -7.11
N ARG A 83 12.31 -4.08 -6.91
CA ARG A 83 11.66 -2.94 -7.54
C ARG A 83 11.85 -2.97 -9.04
N ARG A 84 10.92 -2.35 -9.77
CA ARG A 84 10.94 -2.26 -11.24
C ARG A 84 10.79 -3.61 -11.95
N GLN A 85 10.35 -4.64 -11.23
CA GLN A 85 10.07 -5.96 -11.79
C GLN A 85 8.58 -6.28 -11.86
N GLY A 86 7.75 -5.26 -11.66
CA GLY A 86 6.30 -5.40 -11.75
C GLY A 86 5.60 -5.88 -10.49
N ALA A 87 6.32 -6.06 -9.38
CA ALA A 87 5.71 -6.55 -8.13
C ALA A 87 4.68 -5.56 -7.57
N GLY A 88 5.00 -4.25 -7.56
CA GLY A 88 4.06 -3.22 -7.11
C GLY A 88 2.82 -3.15 -7.99
N SER A 89 3.01 -3.22 -9.30
CA SER A 89 1.92 -3.24 -10.27
C SER A 89 1.01 -4.44 -10.06
N TRP A 90 1.60 -5.62 -9.89
CA TRP A 90 0.85 -6.84 -9.60
C TRP A 90 0.06 -6.72 -8.31
N ALA A 91 0.68 -6.18 -7.25
CA ALA A 91 0.03 -6.01 -5.95
C ALA A 91 -1.17 -5.07 -6.02
N ILE A 92 -1.04 -3.93 -6.72
CA ILE A 92 -2.16 -3.00 -6.91
C ILE A 92 -3.32 -3.70 -7.64
N ASP A 93 -3.02 -4.51 -8.66
CA ASP A 93 -4.06 -5.26 -9.38
C ASP A 93 -4.81 -6.22 -8.43
N GLN A 94 -4.09 -6.85 -7.50
CA GLN A 94 -4.72 -7.72 -6.49
C GLN A 94 -5.64 -6.93 -5.58
N VAL A 95 -5.20 -5.77 -5.12
CA VAL A 95 -6.00 -4.91 -4.23
C VAL A 95 -7.25 -4.38 -4.95
N ILE A 96 -7.12 -3.98 -6.21
CA ILE A 96 -8.26 -3.56 -7.04
C ILE A 96 -9.28 -4.70 -7.14
N ALA A 97 -8.81 -5.92 -7.40
CA ALA A 97 -9.69 -7.09 -7.47
C ALA A 97 -10.40 -7.35 -6.14
N MET A 98 -9.70 -7.19 -5.01
CA MET A 98 -10.31 -7.32 -3.68
C MET A 98 -11.42 -6.30 -3.48
N ALA A 99 -11.17 -5.03 -3.82
CA ALA A 99 -12.16 -3.96 -3.67
C ALA A 99 -13.41 -4.24 -4.48
N ARG A 100 -13.24 -4.68 -5.73
CA ARG A 100 -14.36 -5.03 -6.61
C ARG A 100 -15.15 -6.22 -6.08
N THR A 101 -14.45 -7.26 -5.63
CA THR A 101 -15.09 -8.47 -5.08
C THR A 101 -15.90 -8.14 -3.81
N GLU A 102 -15.41 -7.23 -2.99
CA GLU A 102 -16.11 -6.80 -1.78
C GLU A 102 -17.24 -5.79 -2.06
N GLY A 103 -17.38 -5.33 -3.31
CA GLY A 103 -18.41 -4.37 -3.69
C GLY A 103 -18.18 -2.97 -3.15
N LEU A 104 -16.93 -2.63 -2.83
CA LEU A 104 -16.60 -1.30 -2.34
C LEU A 104 -16.57 -0.29 -3.49
N PRO A 105 -17.08 0.93 -3.30
CA PRO A 105 -17.20 1.89 -4.40
C PRO A 105 -15.88 2.52 -4.84
N ALA A 106 -14.83 2.44 -4.04
CA ALA A 106 -13.57 3.10 -4.38
C ALA A 106 -12.36 2.42 -3.74
N LEU A 107 -11.20 2.68 -4.32
CA LEU A 107 -9.89 2.41 -3.73
C LEU A 107 -9.23 3.76 -3.44
N ARG A 108 -8.69 3.94 -2.25
CA ARG A 108 -8.05 5.18 -1.82
C ARG A 108 -6.67 4.93 -1.21
N LEU A 109 -5.79 5.89 -1.38
CA LEU A 109 -4.49 5.90 -0.71
C LEU A 109 -3.97 7.31 -0.52
N THR A 110 -2.96 7.42 0.33
CA THR A 110 -2.21 8.65 0.57
C THR A 110 -0.75 8.38 0.25
N VAL A 111 -0.09 9.30 -0.43
CA VAL A 111 1.30 9.15 -0.87
C VAL A 111 2.04 10.48 -0.68
N PHE A 112 3.31 10.41 -0.29
CA PHE A 112 4.13 11.63 -0.20
C PHE A 112 4.20 12.32 -1.56
N LYS A 113 4.14 13.66 -1.55
CA LYS A 113 4.12 14.47 -2.78
C LYS A 113 5.29 14.24 -3.71
N ASN A 114 6.45 13.88 -3.18
CA ASN A 114 7.66 13.64 -3.97
C ASN A 114 7.98 12.16 -4.17
N ASN A 115 7.06 11.28 -3.84
CA ASN A 115 7.26 9.83 -4.01
C ASN A 115 6.95 9.41 -5.44
N PRO A 116 7.90 8.79 -6.15
CA PRO A 116 7.69 8.34 -7.54
C PRO A 116 6.62 7.25 -7.69
N ALA A 117 6.20 6.61 -6.62
CA ALA A 117 5.11 5.62 -6.65
C ALA A 117 3.80 6.22 -7.21
N GLN A 118 3.65 7.54 -7.20
CA GLN A 118 2.50 8.21 -7.84
C GLN A 118 2.32 7.80 -9.30
N SER A 119 3.41 7.58 -10.02
CA SER A 119 3.36 7.17 -11.43
C SER A 119 2.69 5.81 -11.59
N LEU A 120 3.00 4.87 -10.69
CA LEU A 120 2.37 3.56 -10.66
C LEU A 120 0.87 3.69 -10.41
N TYR A 121 0.48 4.48 -9.42
CA TYR A 121 -0.93 4.65 -9.06
C TYR A 121 -1.72 5.30 -10.21
N LYS A 122 -1.14 6.29 -10.87
CA LYS A 122 -1.76 6.92 -12.05
C LYS A 122 -1.96 5.92 -13.19
N ARG A 123 -0.98 5.08 -13.45
CA ARG A 123 -1.10 4.04 -14.49
C ARG A 123 -2.22 3.05 -14.20
N LYS A 124 -2.54 2.84 -12.92
CA LYS A 124 -3.62 1.94 -12.49
C LYS A 124 -4.99 2.64 -12.45
N GLY A 125 -5.04 3.91 -12.80
CA GLY A 125 -6.29 4.65 -12.90
C GLY A 125 -6.63 5.50 -11.69
N LEU A 126 -5.77 5.55 -10.67
CA LEU A 126 -6.02 6.42 -9.53
C LEU A 126 -5.76 7.87 -9.93
N ILE A 127 -6.63 8.77 -9.48
CA ILE A 127 -6.52 10.19 -9.74
C ILE A 127 -6.31 10.93 -8.41
N ARG A 128 -5.63 12.06 -8.50
CA ARG A 128 -5.47 12.95 -7.36
C ARG A 128 -6.81 13.54 -6.97
N CYS A 129 -7.21 13.41 -5.72
CA CYS A 129 -8.49 13.91 -5.20
C CYS A 129 -8.34 14.85 -4.02
N GLY A 130 -7.12 15.14 -3.60
CA GLY A 130 -6.86 16.08 -2.52
C GLY A 130 -5.40 16.08 -2.13
N GLU A 131 -5.04 17.01 -1.26
CA GLU A 131 -3.69 17.12 -0.75
C GLU A 131 -3.65 17.87 0.58
N ASP A 132 -2.58 17.63 1.33
CA ASP A 132 -2.18 18.47 2.45
C ASP A 132 -0.74 18.91 2.23
N GLU A 133 -0.06 19.36 3.29
CA GLU A 133 1.32 19.85 3.18
C GLU A 133 2.29 18.78 2.66
N CYS A 134 2.15 17.53 3.14
CA CYS A 134 3.09 16.45 2.86
C CYS A 134 2.60 15.44 1.83
N PHE A 135 1.28 15.23 1.75
CA PHE A 135 0.70 14.09 1.06
C PHE A 135 -0.28 14.48 -0.03
N LEU A 136 -0.36 13.62 -1.05
CA LEU A 136 -1.45 13.59 -2.02
C LEU A 136 -2.41 12.47 -1.62
N ARG A 137 -3.70 12.74 -1.76
CA ARG A 137 -4.72 11.68 -1.70
C ARG A 137 -5.09 11.30 -3.12
N MET A 138 -5.13 10.00 -3.38
CA MET A 138 -5.45 9.45 -4.70
C MET A 138 -6.60 8.44 -4.59
N GLN A 139 -7.43 8.37 -5.62
CA GLN A 139 -8.63 7.55 -5.60
C GLN A 139 -8.92 6.95 -6.97
N LEU A 140 -9.40 5.71 -6.96
CA LEU A 140 -9.98 5.03 -8.11
C LEU A 140 -11.43 4.71 -7.79
N ASP A 141 -12.37 5.26 -8.55
CA ASP A 141 -13.79 4.99 -8.40
C ASP A 141 -14.19 3.82 -9.29
N PHE A 142 -14.98 2.91 -8.73
CA PHE A 142 -15.48 1.74 -9.47
C PHE A 142 -16.88 1.97 -10.03
N GLY A 143 -17.43 3.16 -9.80
CA GLY A 143 -18.78 3.48 -10.21
C GLY A 143 -19.84 2.92 -9.26
N THR A 144 -21.09 3.27 -9.52
CA THR A 144 -22.22 2.75 -8.77
C THR A 144 -22.55 1.36 -9.31
N PRO A 145 -22.75 0.34 -8.44
CA PRO A 145 -23.17 -0.97 -8.93
C PRO A 145 -24.46 -0.84 -9.74
N VAL A 146 -24.47 -1.42 -10.92
CA VAL A 146 -25.70 -1.49 -11.72
C VAL A 146 -26.58 -2.57 -11.12
N LEU A 147 -27.73 -2.18 -10.64
CA LEU A 147 -28.71 -3.10 -10.08
C LEU A 147 -29.51 -3.79 -11.18
#